data_22f61d6a5a2c5d695a17a7c531b47dfa
#
_entry.id   22f61d6a5a2c5d695a17a7c531b47dfa
#
_cell.length_a   1.000
_cell.length_b   1.000
_cell.length_c   1.000
_cell.angle_alpha   90.00
_cell.angle_beta   90.00
_cell.angle_gamma   90.00
#
_symmetry.space_group_name_H-M   'P 1'
#
loop_
_entity.id
_entity.type
_entity.pdbx_description
1 polymer ?
#
loop_
_entity_poly.entity_id
_entity_poly.type
_entity_poly.pdbx_seq_one_letter_code
_entity_poly.pdbx_strand_id
1 'polypeptide(L)'
;RGRLDARRTLKSLVADLRLIISGHTNLAASVANKTILKTLNERLPEAEIVKLDELYPDFKIDVEAEQQKLLRADIIVLQFPLFWYSAPSILERWMEETFRHGFSHGSTGDKLKGKKLVLSFTTGAPEALYSHKGAMGYTIDEFLACYKATCRLTHMEYSGSVYTCGVSYGNRTTPELIEQQRNISVAHTERLIELLETL
;
A
#
# COMPACT_ATOMS: atom_id res chain seq x y z
N ARG A 1 27.60 -25.04 8.67
CA ARG A 1 27.61 -24.10 7.50
C ARG A 1 26.62 -24.52 6.40
N GLY A 2 26.27 -25.82 6.22
CA GLY A 2 25.43 -26.28 5.11
C GLY A 2 23.90 -26.08 5.24
N ARG A 3 23.35 -25.83 6.44
CA ARG A 3 21.90 -25.65 6.63
C ARG A 3 21.37 -24.24 6.31
N LEU A 4 22.21 -23.21 6.35
CA LEU A 4 21.86 -21.84 6.02
C LEU A 4 21.78 -21.60 4.50
N ASP A 5 22.58 -22.32 3.73
CA ASP A 5 22.60 -22.21 2.27
C ASP A 5 21.38 -22.88 1.61
N ALA A 6 20.93 -24.02 2.13
CA ALA A 6 19.75 -24.73 1.59
C ALA A 6 18.44 -23.94 1.77
N ARG A 7 18.30 -23.20 2.88
CA ARG A 7 17.12 -22.32 3.09
C ARG A 7 17.15 -21.08 2.19
N ARG A 8 18.32 -20.56 1.88
CA ARG A 8 18.50 -19.43 0.95
C ARG A 8 18.22 -19.87 -0.49
N THR A 9 18.64 -21.08 -0.88
CA THR A 9 18.43 -21.64 -2.22
C THR A 9 16.96 -22.02 -2.46
N LEU A 10 16.25 -22.53 -1.45
CA LEU A 10 14.81 -22.81 -1.55
C LEU A 10 13.95 -21.54 -1.60
N LYS A 11 14.33 -20.48 -0.90
CA LYS A 11 13.63 -19.19 -0.95
C LYS A 11 13.78 -18.48 -2.31
N SER A 12 14.86 -18.75 -3.05
CA SER A 12 15.07 -18.19 -4.39
C SER A 12 14.25 -18.89 -5.50
N LEU A 13 13.53 -19.96 -5.17
CA LEU A 13 12.69 -20.74 -6.10
C LEU A 13 11.18 -20.47 -5.93
N VAL A 14 10.79 -19.78 -4.86
CA VAL A 14 9.39 -19.39 -4.59
C VAL A 14 9.30 -17.89 -4.72
N ALA A 15 8.39 -17.41 -5.58
CA ALA A 15 8.11 -15.98 -5.72
C ALA A 15 7.68 -15.38 -4.37
N ASP A 16 8.13 -14.16 -4.08
CA ASP A 16 7.75 -13.44 -2.87
C ASP A 16 6.23 -13.26 -2.78
N LEU A 17 5.66 -13.59 -1.63
CA LEU A 17 4.23 -13.47 -1.38
C LEU A 17 3.86 -11.98 -1.17
N ARG A 18 2.99 -11.49 -2.04
CA ARG A 18 2.55 -10.10 -2.06
C ARG A 18 1.19 -9.96 -1.40
N LEU A 19 1.11 -9.11 -0.39
CA LEU A 19 -0.12 -8.73 0.30
C LEU A 19 -0.44 -7.27 -0.01
N ILE A 20 -1.58 -7.02 -0.63
CA ILE A 20 -2.04 -5.68 -1.00
C ILE A 20 -3.20 -5.29 -0.11
N ILE A 21 -3.01 -4.28 0.72
CA ILE A 21 -4.03 -3.75 1.62
C ILE A 21 -4.64 -2.50 0.98
N SER A 22 -5.90 -2.61 0.59
CA SER A 22 -6.68 -1.47 0.08
C SER A 22 -7.30 -0.70 1.24
N GLY A 23 -6.84 0.54 1.42
CA GLY A 23 -7.26 1.45 2.49
C GLY A 23 -8.28 2.51 2.07
N HIS A 24 -8.99 2.34 0.96
CA HIS A 24 -10.07 3.27 0.60
C HIS A 24 -11.28 3.07 1.51
N THR A 25 -11.87 4.15 2.02
CA THR A 25 -13.07 4.07 2.90
C THR A 25 -14.37 3.78 2.16
N ASN A 26 -14.39 3.99 0.84
CA ASN A 26 -15.52 3.69 -0.05
C ASN A 26 -14.97 3.38 -1.44
N LEU A 27 -14.43 2.18 -1.61
CA LEU A 27 -13.80 1.76 -2.86
C LEU A 27 -14.78 1.73 -4.03
N ALA A 28 -16.04 1.38 -3.78
CA ALA A 28 -17.08 1.33 -4.80
C ALA A 28 -17.26 2.66 -5.52
N ALA A 29 -17.09 3.78 -4.83
CA ALA A 29 -17.20 5.13 -5.38
C ALA A 29 -15.91 5.63 -6.05
N SER A 30 -14.79 4.90 -5.93
CA SER A 30 -13.51 5.30 -6.53
C SER A 30 -13.41 4.86 -7.99
N VAL A 31 -12.93 5.73 -8.85
CA VAL A 31 -12.50 5.36 -10.21
C VAL A 31 -11.04 4.87 -10.16
N ALA A 32 -10.14 5.69 -9.65
CA ALA A 32 -8.70 5.41 -9.68
C ALA A 32 -8.31 4.17 -8.86
N ASN A 33 -8.59 4.15 -7.55
CA ASN A 33 -8.17 3.03 -6.70
C ASN A 33 -8.87 1.71 -7.09
N LYS A 34 -10.13 1.77 -7.51
CA LYS A 34 -10.85 0.60 -8.02
C LYS A 34 -10.20 0.03 -9.29
N THR A 35 -9.78 0.89 -10.21
CA THR A 35 -9.08 0.49 -11.43
C THR A 35 -7.70 -0.11 -11.11
N ILE A 36 -6.94 0.50 -10.21
CA ILE A 36 -5.64 -0.02 -9.78
C ILE A 36 -5.80 -1.44 -9.23
N LEU A 37 -6.72 -1.66 -8.29
CA LEU A 37 -6.93 -2.98 -7.68
C LEU A 37 -7.42 -4.02 -8.68
N LYS A 38 -8.32 -3.64 -9.60
CA LYS A 38 -8.77 -4.51 -10.67
C LYS A 38 -7.60 -4.95 -11.56
N THR A 39 -6.78 -4.00 -12.01
CA THR A 39 -5.62 -4.28 -12.87
C THR A 39 -4.57 -5.11 -12.13
N LEU A 40 -4.33 -4.85 -10.83
CA LEU A 40 -3.45 -5.69 -10.01
C LEU A 40 -3.94 -7.12 -9.93
N ASN A 41 -5.24 -7.33 -9.69
CA ASN A 41 -5.82 -8.67 -9.63
C ASN A 41 -5.72 -9.44 -10.95
N GLU A 42 -5.81 -8.75 -12.07
CA GLU A 42 -5.66 -9.34 -13.40
C GLU A 42 -4.20 -9.68 -13.74
N ARG A 43 -3.25 -8.82 -13.31
CA ARG A 43 -1.83 -8.92 -13.68
C ARG A 43 -0.98 -9.68 -12.67
N LEU A 44 -1.40 -9.73 -11.40
CA LEU A 44 -0.75 -10.44 -10.29
C LEU A 44 -1.78 -11.34 -9.59
N PRO A 45 -2.28 -12.38 -10.26
CA PRO A 45 -3.34 -13.23 -9.70
C PRO A 45 -2.91 -13.99 -8.44
N GLU A 46 -1.60 -14.11 -8.19
CA GLU A 46 -1.03 -14.72 -6.99
C GLU A 46 -0.98 -13.77 -5.78
N ALA A 47 -1.19 -12.47 -5.97
CA ALA A 47 -1.21 -11.50 -4.87
C ALA A 47 -2.51 -11.60 -4.06
N GLU A 48 -2.38 -11.58 -2.73
CA GLU A 48 -3.55 -11.49 -1.85
C GLU A 48 -3.99 -10.03 -1.74
N ILE A 49 -5.20 -9.71 -2.20
CA ILE A 49 -5.77 -8.37 -2.13
C ILE A 49 -6.83 -8.33 -1.03
N VAL A 50 -6.63 -7.43 -0.05
CA VAL A 50 -7.52 -7.21 1.08
C VAL A 50 -8.19 -5.84 0.94
N LYS A 51 -9.50 -5.80 0.79
CA LYS A 51 -10.29 -4.57 0.71
C LYS A 51 -10.91 -4.29 2.07
N LEU A 52 -10.33 -3.34 2.79
CA LEU A 52 -10.68 -3.09 4.18
C LEU A 52 -12.12 -2.57 4.36
N ASP A 53 -12.62 -1.75 3.44
CA ASP A 53 -13.98 -1.23 3.47
C ASP A 53 -15.06 -2.30 3.26
N GLU A 54 -14.74 -3.35 2.50
CA GLU A 54 -15.64 -4.49 2.30
C GLU A 54 -15.60 -5.46 3.49
N LEU A 55 -14.41 -5.71 4.08
CA LEU A 55 -14.23 -6.64 5.19
C LEU A 55 -14.66 -6.05 6.54
N TYR A 56 -14.38 -4.76 6.75
CA TYR A 56 -14.55 -4.09 8.04
C TYR A 56 -15.38 -2.81 7.91
N PRO A 57 -16.62 -2.89 7.41
CA PRO A 57 -17.46 -1.69 7.21
C PRO A 57 -17.81 -0.97 8.51
N ASP A 58 -17.69 -1.65 9.65
CA ASP A 58 -17.89 -1.12 11.00
C ASP A 58 -16.57 -0.77 11.73
N PHE A 59 -15.42 -0.83 11.04
CA PHE A 59 -14.09 -0.58 11.59
C PHE A 59 -13.65 -1.54 12.69
N LYS A 60 -14.31 -2.68 12.85
CA LYS A 60 -13.89 -3.72 13.80
C LYS A 60 -12.96 -4.71 13.11
N ILE A 61 -11.70 -4.44 13.23
CA ILE A 61 -10.64 -5.24 12.57
C ILE A 61 -10.52 -6.61 13.27
N ASP A 62 -10.56 -7.69 12.50
CA ASP A 62 -10.15 -9.02 12.96
C ASP A 62 -8.61 -9.08 12.99
N VAL A 63 -8.06 -8.71 14.13
CA VAL A 63 -6.62 -8.56 14.33
C VAL A 63 -5.88 -9.85 14.06
N GLU A 64 -6.39 -10.99 14.54
CA GLU A 64 -5.73 -12.28 14.35
C GLU A 64 -5.69 -12.67 12.88
N ALA A 65 -6.82 -12.56 12.17
CA ALA A 65 -6.88 -12.85 10.74
C ALA A 65 -5.92 -11.97 9.93
N GLU A 66 -5.86 -10.66 10.24
CA GLU A 66 -4.97 -9.74 9.53
C GLU A 66 -3.50 -9.97 9.88
N GLN A 67 -3.17 -10.29 11.13
CA GLN A 67 -1.81 -10.65 11.52
C GLN A 67 -1.35 -11.95 10.84
N GLN A 68 -2.23 -12.93 10.63
CA GLN A 68 -1.90 -14.15 9.87
C GLN A 68 -1.57 -13.85 8.40
N LYS A 69 -2.26 -12.89 7.77
CA LYS A 69 -1.91 -12.43 6.41
C LYS A 69 -0.53 -11.75 6.39
N LEU A 70 -0.28 -10.86 7.36
CA LEU A 70 1.02 -10.20 7.51
C LEU A 70 2.17 -11.21 7.70
N LEU A 71 1.95 -12.27 8.49
CA LEU A 71 2.97 -13.30 8.72
C LEU A 71 3.37 -14.04 7.45
N ARG A 72 2.41 -14.32 6.56
CA ARG A 72 2.67 -15.02 5.29
C ARG A 72 3.36 -14.15 4.25
N ALA A 73 3.08 -12.85 4.26
CA ALA A 73 3.58 -11.92 3.26
C ALA A 73 5.09 -11.67 3.37
N ASP A 74 5.75 -11.55 2.25
CA ASP A 74 7.13 -11.05 2.13
C ASP A 74 7.14 -9.56 1.77
N ILE A 75 6.21 -9.14 0.89
CA ILE A 75 6.01 -7.76 0.45
C ILE A 75 4.60 -7.31 0.83
N ILE A 76 4.51 -6.20 1.53
CA ILE A 76 3.26 -5.56 1.92
C ILE A 76 3.11 -4.27 1.13
N VAL A 77 2.03 -4.15 0.38
CA VAL A 77 1.66 -2.93 -0.36
C VAL A 77 0.48 -2.27 0.32
N LEU A 78 0.63 -1.01 0.69
CA LEU A 78 -0.49 -0.19 1.13
C LEU A 78 -1.01 0.61 -0.07
N GLN A 79 -2.22 0.30 -0.53
CA GLN A 79 -2.88 0.95 -1.65
C GLN A 79 -3.99 1.87 -1.14
N PHE A 80 -3.86 3.19 -1.31
CA PHE A 80 -4.80 4.14 -0.73
C PHE A 80 -4.86 5.48 -1.45
N PRO A 81 -5.95 6.25 -1.36
CA PRO A 81 -5.95 7.67 -1.68
C PRO A 81 -5.34 8.45 -0.52
N LEU A 82 -4.54 9.46 -0.80
CA LEU A 82 -4.01 10.36 0.21
C LEU A 82 -5.14 11.29 0.68
N PHE A 83 -5.67 11.03 1.87
CA PHE A 83 -6.71 11.83 2.50
C PHE A 83 -6.09 12.68 3.62
N TRP A 84 -6.24 13.99 3.51
CA TRP A 84 -5.68 14.92 4.49
C TRP A 84 -4.19 14.65 4.77
N TYR A 85 -3.44 14.41 3.69
CA TYR A 85 -1.99 14.19 3.69
C TYR A 85 -1.54 12.91 4.42
N SER A 86 -2.46 12.00 4.69
CA SER A 86 -2.24 10.71 5.36
C SER A 86 -3.05 9.61 4.68
N ALA A 87 -2.99 8.38 5.22
CA ALA A 87 -3.89 7.32 4.80
C ALA A 87 -5.32 7.57 5.29
N PRO A 88 -6.34 7.01 4.61
CA PRO A 88 -7.70 7.04 5.10
C PRO A 88 -7.85 6.35 6.47
N SER A 89 -8.87 6.76 7.23
CA SER A 89 -9.11 6.32 8.61
C SER A 89 -9.16 4.79 8.78
N ILE A 90 -9.70 4.06 7.82
CA ILE A 90 -9.77 2.61 7.91
C ILE A 90 -8.39 1.95 7.82
N LEU A 91 -7.47 2.49 7.03
CA LEU A 91 -6.11 1.98 6.94
C LEU A 91 -5.30 2.33 8.19
N GLU A 92 -5.47 3.54 8.72
CA GLU A 92 -4.87 3.94 9.99
C GLU A 92 -5.37 3.03 11.13
N ARG A 93 -6.68 2.79 11.20
CA ARG A 93 -7.28 1.86 12.17
C ARG A 93 -6.71 0.45 12.02
N TRP A 94 -6.57 -0.05 10.78
CA TRP A 94 -5.98 -1.36 10.52
C TRP A 94 -4.54 -1.44 11.04
N MET A 95 -3.72 -0.42 10.78
CA MET A 95 -2.35 -0.37 11.27
C MET A 95 -2.29 -0.31 12.81
N GLU A 96 -3.09 0.56 13.45
CA GLU A 96 -3.15 0.66 14.91
C GLU A 96 -3.51 -0.67 15.57
N GLU A 97 -4.46 -1.41 15.00
CA GLU A 97 -4.93 -2.66 15.57
C GLU A 97 -4.01 -3.85 15.30
N THR A 98 -3.33 -3.89 14.15
CA THR A 98 -2.51 -5.04 13.74
C THR A 98 -1.04 -4.90 14.15
N PHE A 99 -0.49 -3.68 14.15
CA PHE A 99 0.92 -3.41 14.49
C PHE A 99 1.12 -3.24 16.00
N ARG A 100 0.69 -4.24 16.76
CA ARG A 100 0.74 -4.21 18.22
C ARG A 100 2.13 -4.48 18.80
N HIS A 101 2.35 -3.97 20.01
CA HIS A 101 3.50 -4.34 20.81
C HIS A 101 3.55 -5.87 21.03
N GLY A 102 4.73 -6.44 20.91
CA GLY A 102 4.92 -7.90 20.99
C GLY A 102 4.65 -8.66 19.68
N PHE A 103 4.05 -8.00 18.68
CA PHE A 103 3.92 -8.51 17.30
C PHE A 103 4.88 -7.79 16.36
N SER A 104 4.69 -6.51 16.16
CA SER A 104 5.46 -5.72 15.19
C SER A 104 6.69 -5.03 15.78
N HIS A 105 6.68 -4.75 17.06
CA HIS A 105 7.74 -4.00 17.78
C HIS A 105 7.81 -4.38 19.25
N GLY A 106 8.80 -3.82 19.97
CA GLY A 106 9.11 -4.17 21.34
C GLY A 106 10.11 -5.33 21.43
N SER A 107 10.47 -5.73 22.65
CA SER A 107 11.51 -6.74 22.90
C SER A 107 11.22 -8.12 22.32
N THR A 108 9.94 -8.45 22.11
CA THR A 108 9.48 -9.73 21.56
C THR A 108 8.81 -9.59 20.18
N GLY A 109 8.61 -8.35 19.71
CA GLY A 109 7.88 -8.03 18.48
C GLY A 109 8.81 -7.96 17.28
N ASP A 110 8.99 -9.08 16.58
CA ASP A 110 9.88 -9.21 15.41
C ASP A 110 9.17 -9.79 14.17
N LYS A 111 7.84 -9.86 14.18
CA LYS A 111 7.05 -10.59 13.16
C LYS A 111 7.07 -9.92 11.79
N LEU A 112 7.33 -8.61 11.75
CA LEU A 112 7.43 -7.84 10.51
C LEU A 112 8.89 -7.63 10.05
N LYS A 113 9.87 -8.05 10.86
CA LYS A 113 11.29 -7.86 10.56
C LYS A 113 11.69 -8.45 9.22
N GLY A 114 12.32 -7.62 8.39
CA GLY A 114 12.83 -7.99 7.07
C GLY A 114 11.77 -8.08 5.97
N LYS A 115 10.48 -7.85 6.28
CA LYS A 115 9.44 -7.72 5.28
C LYS A 115 9.56 -6.36 4.58
N LYS A 116 9.17 -6.30 3.30
CA LYS A 116 9.24 -5.10 2.49
C LYS A 116 7.92 -4.35 2.55
N LEU A 117 7.98 -3.02 2.70
CA LEU A 117 6.81 -2.14 2.62
C LEU A 117 6.91 -1.28 1.36
N VAL A 118 5.87 -1.32 0.56
CA VAL A 118 5.67 -0.46 -0.61
C VAL A 118 4.41 0.37 -0.42
N LEU A 119 4.49 1.65 -0.73
CA LEU A 119 3.32 2.53 -0.76
C LEU A 119 2.85 2.75 -2.19
N SER A 120 1.56 2.61 -2.42
CA SER A 120 0.91 2.87 -3.69
C SER A 120 -0.31 3.75 -3.44
N PHE A 121 -0.29 5.00 -3.91
CA PHE A 121 -1.34 5.93 -3.55
C PHE A 121 -1.66 6.96 -4.63
N THR A 122 -2.81 7.58 -4.48
CA THR A 122 -3.30 8.62 -5.38
C THR A 122 -3.56 9.91 -4.62
N THR A 123 -3.46 11.04 -5.30
CA THR A 123 -3.85 12.35 -4.76
C THR A 123 -4.87 13.03 -5.67
N GLY A 124 -5.78 13.80 -5.09
CA GLY A 124 -6.70 14.62 -5.87
C GLY A 124 -6.03 15.86 -6.47
N ALA A 125 -5.10 16.47 -5.75
CA ALA A 125 -4.38 17.66 -6.20
C ALA A 125 -3.30 17.32 -7.24
N PRO A 126 -3.02 18.22 -8.19
CA PRO A 126 -1.91 18.07 -9.13
C PRO A 126 -0.54 18.06 -8.44
N GLU A 127 0.41 17.33 -9.03
CA GLU A 127 1.76 17.15 -8.47
C GLU A 127 2.50 18.47 -8.23
N ALA A 128 2.32 19.44 -9.12
CA ALA A 128 2.97 20.76 -9.03
C ALA A 128 2.66 21.53 -7.72
N LEU A 129 1.57 21.17 -7.05
CA LEU A 129 1.20 21.81 -5.76
C LEU A 129 1.99 21.25 -4.58
N TYR A 130 2.61 20.06 -4.72
CA TYR A 130 3.38 19.38 -3.68
C TYR A 130 4.86 19.78 -3.73
N SER A 131 5.14 21.02 -3.36
CA SER A 131 6.50 21.54 -3.21
C SER A 131 6.53 22.60 -2.11
N HIS A 132 7.71 22.95 -1.62
CA HIS A 132 7.89 24.00 -0.62
C HIS A 132 7.39 25.38 -1.11
N LYS A 133 7.39 25.61 -2.43
CA LYS A 133 6.86 26.85 -3.05
C LYS A 133 5.44 26.68 -3.56
N GLY A 134 4.90 25.47 -3.57
CA GLY A 134 3.53 25.16 -3.99
C GLY A 134 2.52 25.41 -2.87
N ALA A 135 1.25 25.28 -3.20
CA ALA A 135 0.16 25.55 -2.26
C ALA A 135 0.16 24.61 -1.04
N MET A 136 0.72 23.38 -1.17
CA MET A 136 0.80 22.43 -0.07
C MET A 136 1.94 22.74 0.91
N GLY A 137 2.97 23.48 0.50
CA GLY A 137 4.11 23.85 1.32
C GLY A 137 5.08 22.70 1.66
N TYR A 138 4.75 21.49 1.25
CA TYR A 138 5.51 20.25 1.47
C TYR A 138 5.59 19.42 0.19
N THR A 139 6.64 18.63 0.06
CA THR A 139 6.76 17.63 -0.99
C THR A 139 5.95 16.36 -0.63
N ILE A 140 5.64 15.56 -1.61
CA ILE A 140 4.98 14.24 -1.37
C ILE A 140 5.84 13.36 -0.46
N ASP A 141 7.16 13.35 -0.66
CA ASP A 141 8.07 12.51 0.14
C ASP A 141 8.07 12.86 1.64
N GLU A 142 7.82 14.11 1.99
CA GLU A 142 7.72 14.55 3.39
C GLU A 142 6.49 13.98 4.09
N PHE A 143 5.38 13.75 3.37
CA PHE A 143 4.20 13.07 3.93
C PHE A 143 4.42 11.58 4.17
N LEU A 144 5.47 10.98 3.59
CA LEU A 144 5.79 9.57 3.76
C LEU A 144 6.69 9.29 4.96
N ALA A 145 7.11 10.30 5.70
CA ALA A 145 8.02 10.18 6.83
C ALA A 145 7.48 9.24 7.92
N CYS A 146 6.17 9.22 8.18
CA CYS A 146 5.54 8.34 9.17
C CYS A 146 5.70 6.86 8.80
N TYR A 147 5.57 6.49 7.52
CA TYR A 147 5.76 5.10 7.06
C TYR A 147 7.23 4.68 7.14
N LYS A 148 8.15 5.59 6.80
CA LYS A 148 9.59 5.36 6.95
C LYS A 148 9.97 5.15 8.42
N ALA A 149 9.39 5.94 9.33
CA ALA A 149 9.57 5.78 10.77
C ALA A 149 8.98 4.45 11.27
N THR A 150 7.80 4.06 10.78
CA THR A 150 7.17 2.77 11.09
C THR A 150 8.07 1.60 10.67
N CYS A 151 8.66 1.66 9.47
CA CYS A 151 9.60 0.63 9.01
C CYS A 151 10.82 0.53 9.92
N ARG A 152 11.37 1.66 10.40
CA ARG A 152 12.49 1.66 11.35
C ARG A 152 12.12 0.97 12.66
N LEU A 153 10.96 1.29 13.23
CA LEU A 153 10.51 0.72 14.49
C LEU A 153 10.24 -0.79 14.38
N THR A 154 9.67 -1.23 13.28
CA THR A 154 9.26 -2.62 13.05
C THR A 154 10.34 -3.46 12.37
N HIS A 155 11.49 -2.86 12.05
CA HIS A 155 12.58 -3.48 11.27
C HIS A 155 12.16 -4.01 9.90
N MET A 156 11.11 -3.41 9.31
CA MET A 156 10.74 -3.60 7.92
C MET A 156 11.69 -2.81 7.00
N GLU A 157 11.75 -3.20 5.75
CA GLU A 157 12.43 -2.46 4.69
C GLU A 157 11.43 -1.57 3.97
N TYR A 158 11.63 -0.24 4.01
CA TYR A 158 10.88 0.66 3.15
C TYR A 158 11.43 0.55 1.72
N SER A 159 10.64 -0.05 0.82
CA SER A 159 11.09 -0.46 -0.52
C SER A 159 10.59 0.45 -1.64
N GLY A 160 10.04 1.61 -1.28
CA GLY A 160 9.67 2.63 -2.23
C GLY A 160 8.18 2.95 -2.28
N SER A 161 7.85 3.86 -3.20
CA SER A 161 6.47 4.28 -3.42
C SER A 161 6.19 4.52 -4.89
N VAL A 162 4.94 4.29 -5.28
CA VAL A 162 4.37 4.70 -6.56
C VAL A 162 3.14 5.54 -6.27
N TYR A 163 3.03 6.70 -6.89
CA TYR A 163 1.88 7.57 -6.73
C TYR A 163 1.43 8.21 -8.03
N THR A 164 0.19 8.65 -8.07
CA THR A 164 -0.43 9.39 -9.18
C THR A 164 -1.22 10.55 -8.62
N CYS A 165 -0.91 11.75 -9.08
CA CYS A 165 -1.56 12.99 -8.69
C CYS A 165 -2.65 13.40 -9.67
N GLY A 166 -3.56 14.27 -9.23
CA GLY A 166 -4.58 14.87 -10.08
C GLY A 166 -5.79 13.99 -10.41
N VAL A 167 -6.02 12.93 -9.65
CA VAL A 167 -7.18 12.03 -9.83
C VAL A 167 -8.31 12.39 -8.86
N SER A 168 -8.85 13.60 -9.00
CA SER A 168 -9.90 14.12 -8.12
C SER A 168 -11.31 13.71 -8.55
N TYR A 169 -12.26 13.88 -7.62
CA TYR A 169 -13.69 13.76 -7.92
C TYR A 169 -14.17 14.79 -8.96
N GLY A 170 -13.56 15.99 -8.99
CA GLY A 170 -13.87 17.02 -9.96
C GLY A 170 -13.48 16.68 -11.40
N ASN A 171 -12.55 15.77 -11.59
CA ASN A 171 -12.04 15.35 -12.90
C ASN A 171 -12.76 14.11 -13.46
N ARG A 172 -14.01 13.84 -13.09
CA ARG A 172 -14.80 12.69 -13.58
C ARG A 172 -16.25 13.07 -13.83
N THR A 173 -16.43 14.26 -14.37
CA THR A 173 -17.75 14.83 -14.68
C THR A 173 -18.30 14.38 -16.03
N THR A 174 -17.44 13.82 -16.91
CA THR A 174 -17.82 13.29 -18.21
C THR A 174 -17.26 11.88 -18.40
N PRO A 175 -17.86 11.06 -19.31
CA PRO A 175 -17.33 9.73 -19.65
C PRO A 175 -15.86 9.75 -20.08
N GLU A 176 -15.45 10.76 -20.85
CA GLU A 176 -14.08 10.92 -21.34
C GLU A 176 -13.09 11.15 -20.19
N LEU A 177 -13.43 12.00 -19.22
CA LEU A 177 -12.62 12.25 -18.04
C LEU A 177 -12.52 11.02 -17.14
N ILE A 178 -13.60 10.26 -17.01
CA ILE A 178 -13.59 8.98 -16.29
C ILE A 178 -12.64 7.99 -16.95
N GLU A 179 -12.71 7.87 -18.29
CA GLU A 179 -11.82 6.97 -19.04
C GLU A 179 -10.36 7.42 -18.95
N GLN A 180 -10.11 8.71 -18.97
CA GLN A 180 -8.78 9.26 -18.75
C GLN A 180 -8.24 8.90 -17.36
N GLN A 181 -9.05 8.98 -16.31
CA GLN A 181 -8.65 8.53 -14.95
C GLN A 181 -8.36 7.03 -14.92
N ARG A 182 -9.12 6.21 -15.64
CA ARG A 182 -8.85 4.77 -15.76
C ARG A 182 -7.51 4.51 -16.42
N ASN A 183 -7.23 5.17 -17.54
CA ASN A 183 -5.97 5.01 -18.27
C ASN A 183 -4.75 5.42 -17.41
N ILE A 184 -4.84 6.53 -16.69
CA ILE A 184 -3.80 6.98 -15.76
C ILE A 184 -3.62 5.95 -14.63
N SER A 185 -4.70 5.35 -14.15
CA SER A 185 -4.68 4.35 -13.08
C SER A 185 -4.09 3.02 -13.54
N VAL A 186 -4.32 2.62 -14.79
CA VAL A 186 -3.63 1.47 -15.39
C VAL A 186 -2.13 1.75 -15.49
N ALA A 187 -1.71 2.92 -15.97
CA ALA A 187 -0.31 3.31 -16.02
C ALA A 187 0.35 3.37 -14.63
N HIS A 188 -0.39 3.78 -13.59
CA HIS A 188 0.04 3.68 -12.20
C HIS A 188 0.34 2.23 -11.81
N THR A 189 -0.58 1.32 -12.17
CA THR A 189 -0.45 -0.10 -11.85
C THR A 189 0.77 -0.72 -12.52
N GLU A 190 1.04 -0.37 -13.78
CA GLU A 190 2.25 -0.84 -14.49
C GLU A 190 3.53 -0.43 -13.74
N ARG A 191 3.63 0.83 -13.32
CA ARG A 191 4.79 1.31 -12.51
C ARG A 191 4.91 0.58 -11.17
N LEU A 192 3.78 0.25 -10.53
CA LEU A 192 3.78 -0.52 -9.29
C LEU A 192 4.28 -1.94 -9.53
N ILE A 193 3.82 -2.61 -10.59
CA ILE A 193 4.28 -3.95 -10.97
C ILE A 193 5.79 -3.94 -11.27
N GLU A 194 6.27 -2.97 -12.07
CA GLU A 194 7.69 -2.80 -12.33
C GLU A 194 8.51 -2.68 -11.04
N LEU A 195 8.06 -1.87 -10.08
CA LEU A 195 8.72 -1.78 -8.77
C LEU A 195 8.73 -3.13 -8.04
N LEU A 196 7.58 -3.81 -7.97
CA LEU A 196 7.44 -5.10 -7.28
C LEU A 196 8.30 -6.22 -7.90
N GLU A 197 8.56 -6.16 -9.20
CA GLU A 197 9.42 -7.11 -9.91
C GLU A 197 10.92 -6.90 -9.59
N THR A 198 11.30 -5.75 -9.08
CA THR A 198 12.69 -5.46 -8.67
C THR A 198 13.01 -5.92 -7.25
N LEU A 199 12.02 -6.31 -6.47
CA LEU A 199 12.15 -6.63 -5.05
C LEU A 199 12.34 -8.11 -4.80
#